data_55824802ee36b8c58112cab13f57ca1b
#
_entry.id   55824802ee36b8c58112cab13f57ca1b
#
_cell.length_a   1.000
_cell.length_b   1.000
_cell.length_c   1.000
_cell.angle_alpha   90.00
_cell.angle_beta   90.00
_cell.angle_gamma   90.00
#
_symmetry.space_group_name_H-M   'P 1'
#
loop_
_entity.id
_entity.type
_entity.pdbx_description
1 polymer ?
#
loop_
_entity_poly.entity_id
_entity_poly.type
_entity_poly.pdbx_seq_one_letter_code
_entity_poly.pdbx_strand_id
1 'polypeptide(L)'
;FRIVNENDPNINPCRIINSCGHKRDASKMGLNKKGQLDIMRLLLAKESDTYYKSIEDWFDEDFLQSTFYLLWKTMFAFEQWQSLTELKRYMHRFLQYLPGFSNLSCLRFSRYNQHDSFVVPLVKWLTEKGVNFQYDTLVYDVDLEITAHRKIARGILWRDKEGGEHRIDMSAKDLVFVTNGSLTECTGYGDMDTPAPYHKDMQAGWELWRNLVRRSPAFGRPDVFCGDADKTVWQSISFNFIGRDHPFLKKI
;
A
#
# COMPACT_ATOMS: atom_id res chain seq x y z
N PHE A 1 8.51 -9.06 13.58
CA PHE A 1 7.94 -9.06 14.91
C PHE A 1 8.37 -7.79 15.66
N ARG A 2 7.41 -7.00 16.13
CA ARG A 2 7.67 -5.73 16.81
C ARG A 2 7.07 -5.79 18.22
N ILE A 3 7.86 -5.42 19.22
CA ILE A 3 7.38 -5.21 20.59
C ILE A 3 7.39 -3.70 20.84
N VAL A 4 6.25 -3.16 21.24
CA VAL A 4 6.11 -1.76 21.68
C VAL A 4 6.05 -1.74 23.19
N ASN A 5 6.93 -0.95 23.80
CA ASN A 5 6.93 -0.72 25.23
C ASN A 5 6.22 0.61 25.52
N GLU A 6 5.22 0.60 26.41
CA GLU A 6 4.48 1.81 26.80
C GLU A 6 5.38 2.87 27.46
N ASN A 7 6.42 2.44 28.16
CA ASN A 7 7.34 3.35 28.87
C ASN A 7 8.36 3.99 27.94
N ASP A 8 8.70 3.35 26.81
CA ASP A 8 9.53 3.91 25.76
C ASP A 8 9.08 3.45 24.38
N PRO A 9 8.17 4.19 23.77
CA PRO A 9 7.64 3.85 22.45
C PRO A 9 8.69 3.90 21.32
N ASN A 10 9.87 4.44 21.59
CA ASN A 10 10.98 4.51 20.64
C ASN A 10 11.93 3.30 20.72
N ILE A 11 11.88 2.52 21.79
CA ILE A 11 12.61 1.26 21.88
C ILE A 11 11.82 0.18 21.15
N ASN A 12 12.29 -0.15 19.97
CA ASN A 12 11.71 -1.18 19.12
C ASN A 12 12.73 -2.26 18.81
N PRO A 13 12.88 -3.30 19.62
CA PRO A 13 13.56 -4.49 19.15
C PRO A 13 12.70 -5.16 18.08
N CYS A 14 12.92 -4.83 16.82
CA CYS A 14 12.34 -5.58 15.72
C CYS A 14 13.15 -6.84 15.50
N ARG A 15 12.48 -7.96 15.33
CA ARG A 15 13.09 -9.25 15.07
C ARG A 15 12.40 -9.92 13.91
N ILE A 16 13.19 -10.38 12.96
CA ILE A 16 12.71 -11.25 11.89
C ILE A 16 12.88 -12.69 12.37
N ILE A 17 11.81 -13.43 12.33
CA ILE A 17 11.80 -14.87 12.67
C ILE A 17 11.32 -15.66 11.46
N ASN A 18 11.85 -16.87 11.30
CA ASN A 18 11.33 -17.81 10.30
C ASN A 18 10.04 -18.48 10.79
N SER A 19 9.43 -19.32 9.95
CA SER A 19 8.23 -20.07 10.27
C SER A 19 8.37 -21.02 11.48
N CYS A 20 9.62 -21.38 11.84
CA CYS A 20 9.93 -22.21 13.01
C CYS A 20 10.20 -21.40 14.27
N GLY A 21 10.04 -20.09 14.25
CA GLY A 21 10.27 -19.19 15.40
C GLY A 21 11.73 -18.83 15.68
N HIS A 22 12.69 -19.22 14.82
CA HIS A 22 14.08 -18.86 15.00
C HIS A 22 14.36 -17.45 14.47
N LYS A 23 15.16 -16.68 15.23
CA LYS A 23 15.61 -15.36 14.80
C LYS A 23 16.47 -15.45 13.56
N ARG A 24 16.19 -14.61 12.56
CA ARG A 24 17.06 -14.40 11.40
C ARG A 24 17.97 -13.19 11.64
N ASP A 25 19.23 -13.35 11.21
CA ASP A 25 20.15 -12.22 11.14
C ASP A 25 19.83 -11.34 9.93
N ALA A 26 18.99 -10.33 10.17
CA ALA A 26 18.57 -9.40 9.13
C ALA A 26 19.65 -8.39 8.73
N SER A 27 20.78 -8.36 9.42
CA SER A 27 21.94 -7.55 8.99
C SER A 27 22.57 -8.11 7.71
N LYS A 28 22.43 -9.43 7.49
CA LYS A 28 22.85 -10.11 6.27
C LYS A 28 21.71 -10.06 5.27
N MET A 29 21.72 -9.09 4.41
CA MET A 29 20.67 -8.89 3.39
C MET A 29 20.57 -10.01 2.35
N GLY A 30 21.55 -10.93 2.34
CA GLY A 30 21.54 -12.08 1.42
C GLY A 30 21.68 -11.72 -0.05
N LEU A 31 22.16 -10.51 -0.36
CA LEU A 31 22.37 -10.05 -1.72
C LEU A 31 23.73 -10.51 -2.24
N ASN A 32 23.72 -11.27 -3.32
CA ASN A 32 24.92 -11.55 -4.10
C ASN A 32 25.34 -10.32 -4.93
N LYS A 33 26.52 -10.37 -5.57
CA LYS A 33 27.03 -9.25 -6.38
C LYS A 33 26.11 -8.90 -7.55
N LYS A 34 25.46 -9.90 -8.16
CA LYS A 34 24.52 -9.69 -9.25
C LYS A 34 23.30 -8.92 -8.78
N GLY A 35 22.66 -9.33 -7.68
CA GLY A 35 21.51 -8.64 -7.11
C GLY A 35 21.83 -7.17 -6.74
N GLN A 36 23.03 -6.89 -6.19
CA GLN A 36 23.48 -5.52 -5.93
C GLN A 36 23.60 -4.70 -7.22
N LEU A 37 24.18 -5.28 -8.27
CA LEU A 37 24.29 -4.60 -9.58
C LEU A 37 22.92 -4.37 -10.20
N ASP A 38 22.02 -5.33 -10.12
CA ASP A 38 20.68 -5.21 -10.70
C ASP A 38 19.83 -4.16 -9.98
N ILE A 39 20.00 -3.97 -8.66
CA ILE A 39 19.43 -2.83 -7.92
C ILE A 39 20.01 -1.51 -8.47
N MET A 40 21.33 -1.40 -8.60
CA MET A 40 21.95 -0.17 -9.12
C MET A 40 21.48 0.13 -10.54
N ARG A 41 21.39 -0.86 -11.40
CA ARG A 41 20.86 -0.72 -12.77
C ARG A 41 19.41 -0.24 -12.74
N LEU A 42 18.57 -0.81 -11.85
CA LEU A 42 17.18 -0.38 -11.72
C LEU A 42 17.09 1.07 -11.28
N LEU A 43 17.85 1.47 -10.28
CA LEU A 43 17.84 2.87 -9.79
C LEU A 43 18.26 3.87 -10.88
N LEU A 44 19.22 3.51 -11.74
CA LEU A 44 19.72 4.36 -12.82
C LEU A 44 18.92 4.25 -14.13
N ALA A 45 18.13 3.19 -14.31
CA ALA A 45 17.33 2.99 -15.53
C ALA A 45 16.33 4.15 -15.73
N LYS A 46 16.01 4.46 -16.99
CA LYS A 46 14.88 5.35 -17.28
C LYS A 46 13.56 4.63 -16.90
N GLU A 47 12.56 5.37 -16.48
CA GLU A 47 11.24 4.76 -16.17
C GLU A 47 10.65 4.06 -17.40
N SER A 48 10.85 4.61 -18.61
CA SER A 48 10.41 3.96 -19.85
C SER A 48 10.94 2.54 -20.02
N ASP A 49 12.12 2.25 -19.48
CA ASP A 49 12.75 0.93 -19.60
C ASP A 49 12.17 -0.09 -18.61
N THR A 50 11.40 0.39 -17.63
CA THR A 50 10.74 -0.41 -16.60
C THR A 50 9.24 -0.56 -16.82
N TYR A 51 8.65 0.19 -17.76
CA TYR A 51 7.24 0.08 -18.10
C TYR A 51 6.91 -1.33 -18.58
N TYR A 52 5.76 -1.83 -18.15
CA TYR A 52 5.24 -3.15 -18.52
C TYR A 52 6.09 -4.35 -18.06
N LYS A 53 7.10 -4.14 -17.20
CA LYS A 53 7.88 -5.20 -16.58
C LYS A 53 7.40 -5.48 -15.17
N SER A 54 7.43 -6.73 -14.79
CA SER A 54 7.31 -7.19 -13.41
C SER A 54 8.67 -7.17 -12.71
N ILE A 55 8.67 -7.36 -11.40
CA ILE A 55 9.88 -7.47 -10.58
C ILE A 55 10.68 -8.71 -11.02
N GLU A 56 10.00 -9.83 -11.26
CA GLU A 56 10.61 -11.09 -11.71
C GLU A 56 11.19 -11.05 -13.15
N ASP A 57 10.77 -10.07 -13.97
CA ASP A 57 11.39 -9.84 -15.28
C ASP A 57 12.77 -9.18 -15.18
N TRP A 58 13.11 -8.61 -14.03
CA TRP A 58 14.34 -7.87 -13.81
C TRP A 58 15.33 -8.58 -12.91
N PHE A 59 14.84 -9.23 -11.87
CA PHE A 59 15.63 -9.90 -10.85
C PHE A 59 15.56 -11.40 -10.99
N ASP A 60 16.66 -12.07 -10.67
CA ASP A 60 16.72 -13.54 -10.64
C ASP A 60 16.20 -14.13 -9.32
N GLU A 61 16.08 -15.45 -9.28
CA GLU A 61 15.59 -16.21 -8.14
C GLU A 61 16.44 -15.96 -6.88
N ASP A 62 17.77 -15.84 -7.01
CA ASP A 62 18.65 -15.55 -5.86
C ASP A 62 18.27 -14.22 -5.19
N PHE A 63 17.94 -13.20 -5.98
CA PHE A 63 17.44 -11.93 -5.47
C PHE A 63 16.07 -12.11 -4.81
N LEU A 64 15.14 -12.79 -5.46
CA LEU A 64 13.77 -12.98 -4.97
C LEU A 64 13.72 -13.79 -3.67
N GLN A 65 14.72 -14.65 -3.42
CA GLN A 65 14.87 -15.40 -2.17
C GLN A 65 15.71 -14.66 -1.11
N SER A 66 16.26 -13.49 -1.43
CA SER A 66 17.11 -12.74 -0.50
C SER A 66 16.33 -12.17 0.68
N THR A 67 17.01 -11.98 1.81
CA THR A 67 16.45 -11.26 2.97
C THR A 67 16.11 -9.80 2.61
N PHE A 68 16.86 -9.21 1.70
CA PHE A 68 16.59 -7.87 1.19
C PHE A 68 15.20 -7.79 0.52
N TYR A 69 14.92 -8.69 -0.43
CA TYR A 69 13.62 -8.70 -1.09
C TYR A 69 12.48 -9.07 -0.13
N LEU A 70 12.72 -10.01 0.78
CA LEU A 70 11.75 -10.36 1.82
C LEU A 70 11.34 -9.15 2.67
N LEU A 71 12.29 -8.28 3.02
CA LEU A 71 11.99 -7.04 3.74
C LEU A 71 11.11 -6.09 2.91
N TRP A 72 11.44 -5.88 1.64
CA TRP A 72 10.64 -5.07 0.73
C TRP A 72 9.23 -5.64 0.55
N LYS A 73 9.15 -6.93 0.28
CA LYS A 73 7.88 -7.65 0.15
C LYS A 73 7.01 -7.48 1.41
N THR A 74 7.61 -7.65 2.59
CA THR A 74 6.89 -7.61 3.87
C THR A 74 6.48 -6.19 4.27
N MET A 75 7.33 -5.20 4.02
CA MET A 75 7.08 -3.81 4.44
C MET A 75 6.12 -3.06 3.52
N PHE A 76 6.16 -3.35 2.23
CA PHE A 76 5.45 -2.60 1.20
C PHE A 76 4.51 -3.44 0.35
N ALA A 77 4.31 -4.71 0.71
CA ALA A 77 3.44 -5.66 -0.01
C ALA A 77 3.78 -5.82 -1.50
N PHE A 78 5.07 -5.84 -1.85
CA PHE A 78 5.52 -6.11 -3.21
C PHE A 78 5.61 -7.61 -3.49
N GLU A 79 4.78 -8.09 -4.40
CA GLU A 79 4.88 -9.43 -4.97
C GLU A 79 5.71 -9.41 -6.27
N GLN A 80 6.37 -10.51 -6.59
CA GLN A 80 7.32 -10.60 -7.72
C GLN A 80 6.69 -10.29 -9.09
N TRP A 81 5.40 -10.53 -9.26
CA TRP A 81 4.65 -10.26 -10.48
C TRP A 81 4.18 -8.80 -10.62
N GLN A 82 4.38 -7.97 -9.58
CA GLN A 82 3.95 -6.57 -9.58
C GLN A 82 4.91 -5.66 -10.34
N SER A 83 4.50 -4.40 -10.49
CA SER A 83 5.18 -3.40 -11.30
C SER A 83 6.62 -3.10 -10.86
N LEU A 84 7.56 -3.32 -11.76
CA LEU A 84 8.95 -2.93 -11.57
C LEU A 84 9.12 -1.41 -11.42
N THR A 85 8.34 -0.62 -12.17
CA THR A 85 8.38 0.86 -12.07
C THR A 85 7.98 1.33 -10.68
N GLU A 86 6.97 0.71 -10.10
CA GLU A 86 6.52 1.05 -8.76
C GLU A 86 7.58 0.70 -7.72
N LEU A 87 8.14 -0.51 -7.77
CA LEU A 87 9.26 -0.89 -6.89
C LEU A 87 10.42 0.10 -7.00
N LYS A 88 10.79 0.51 -8.22
CA LYS A 88 11.84 1.51 -8.45
C LYS A 88 11.53 2.83 -7.74
N ARG A 89 10.30 3.35 -7.87
CA ARG A 89 9.87 4.60 -7.23
C ARG A 89 9.91 4.49 -5.71
N TYR A 90 9.47 3.37 -5.16
CA TYR A 90 9.56 3.11 -3.72
C TYR A 90 11.01 3.01 -3.25
N MET A 91 11.88 2.32 -3.98
CA MET A 91 13.31 2.27 -3.65
C MET A 91 13.92 3.66 -3.62
N HIS A 92 13.68 4.51 -4.62
CA HIS A 92 14.15 5.90 -4.61
C HIS A 92 13.66 6.69 -3.40
N ARG A 93 12.40 6.52 -3.03
CA ARG A 93 11.80 7.22 -1.90
C ARG A 93 12.38 6.79 -0.55
N PHE A 94 12.71 5.51 -0.41
CA PHE A 94 13.12 4.93 0.87
C PHE A 94 14.60 4.57 0.97
N LEU A 95 15.41 4.93 -0.03
CA LEU A 95 16.84 4.62 -0.09
C LEU A 95 17.61 5.11 1.15
N GLN A 96 17.27 6.30 1.65
CA GLN A 96 17.90 6.89 2.84
C GLN A 96 17.63 6.08 4.14
N TYR A 97 16.64 5.22 4.15
CA TYR A 97 16.28 4.40 5.31
C TYR A 97 16.91 3.01 5.30
N LEU A 98 17.58 2.61 4.20
CA LEU A 98 18.19 1.29 4.07
C LEU A 98 19.07 0.87 5.26
N PRO A 99 19.92 1.75 5.86
CA PRO A 99 20.73 1.36 7.01
C PRO A 99 19.94 0.89 8.23
N GLY A 100 18.69 1.34 8.36
CA GLY A 100 17.81 0.96 9.48
C GLY A 100 16.76 -0.11 9.14
N PHE A 101 16.77 -0.69 7.94
CA PHE A 101 15.74 -1.68 7.54
C PHE A 101 15.84 -2.99 8.31
N SER A 102 17.05 -3.41 8.65
CA SER A 102 17.27 -4.70 9.31
C SER A 102 16.64 -4.79 10.71
N ASN A 103 16.51 -3.67 11.40
CA ASN A 103 15.96 -3.57 12.74
C ASN A 103 14.82 -2.56 12.88
N LEU A 104 14.37 -1.99 11.76
CA LEU A 104 13.34 -0.96 11.65
C LEU A 104 13.64 0.31 12.46
N SER A 105 14.89 0.58 12.81
CA SER A 105 15.29 1.79 13.55
C SER A 105 15.07 3.08 12.75
N CYS A 106 14.95 2.97 11.44
CA CYS A 106 14.63 4.10 10.56
C CYS A 106 13.16 4.53 10.64
N LEU A 107 12.25 3.70 11.16
CA LEU A 107 10.84 4.01 11.24
C LEU A 107 10.53 4.78 12.53
N ARG A 108 9.76 5.85 12.38
CA ARG A 108 9.23 6.63 13.49
C ARG A 108 7.76 6.30 13.68
N PHE A 109 7.34 6.29 14.91
CA PHE A 109 5.96 5.98 15.27
C PHE A 109 5.42 7.08 16.17
N SER A 110 4.19 7.49 15.94
CA SER A 110 3.49 8.39 16.84
C SER A 110 3.15 7.65 18.15
N ARG A 111 3.08 8.39 19.25
CA ARG A 111 2.68 7.85 20.55
C ARG A 111 1.25 7.33 20.54
N TYR A 112 0.39 8.01 19.79
CA TYR A 112 -1.02 7.67 19.60
C TYR A 112 -1.24 7.15 18.18
N ASN A 113 -2.39 6.56 17.92
CA ASN A 113 -2.76 6.12 16.58
C ASN A 113 -2.84 7.31 15.61
N GLN A 114 -2.66 7.04 14.33
CA GLN A 114 -2.62 8.10 13.31
C GLN A 114 -3.97 8.76 13.08
N HIS A 115 -5.07 8.03 13.28
CA HIS A 115 -6.41 8.56 13.12
C HIS A 115 -6.65 9.73 14.10
N ASP A 116 -6.43 9.51 15.38
CA ASP A 116 -6.66 10.54 16.40
C ASP A 116 -5.60 11.65 16.39
N SER A 117 -4.35 11.31 16.03
CA SER A 117 -3.23 12.26 16.03
C SER A 117 -3.17 13.15 14.81
N PHE A 118 -3.59 12.65 13.65
CA PHE A 118 -3.45 13.35 12.36
C PHE A 118 -4.77 13.54 11.64
N VAL A 119 -5.55 12.47 11.45
CA VAL A 119 -6.72 12.52 10.58
C VAL A 119 -7.78 13.43 11.19
N VAL A 120 -8.17 13.19 12.45
CA VAL A 120 -9.22 13.96 13.11
C VAL A 120 -8.89 15.47 13.20
N PRO A 121 -7.70 15.89 13.68
CA PRO A 121 -7.34 17.30 13.71
C PRO A 121 -7.27 17.94 12.33
N LEU A 122 -6.76 17.22 11.34
CA LEU A 122 -6.64 17.73 9.98
C LEU A 122 -8.01 17.90 9.32
N VAL A 123 -8.89 16.90 9.45
CA VAL A 123 -10.27 17.00 8.94
C VAL A 123 -11.00 18.17 9.57
N LYS A 124 -10.90 18.33 10.90
CA LYS A 124 -11.49 19.46 11.61
C LYS A 124 -10.99 20.79 11.04
N TRP A 125 -9.68 20.97 10.93
CA TRP A 125 -9.08 22.19 10.40
C TRP A 125 -9.51 22.49 8.96
N LEU A 126 -9.55 21.48 8.10
CA LEU A 126 -9.98 21.64 6.71
C LEU A 126 -11.46 22.00 6.61
N THR A 127 -12.31 21.40 7.44
CA THR A 127 -13.73 21.73 7.51
C THR A 127 -13.94 23.21 7.93
N GLU A 128 -13.17 23.68 8.91
CA GLU A 128 -13.18 25.09 9.31
C GLU A 128 -12.71 26.03 8.19
N LYS A 129 -11.94 25.53 7.22
CA LYS A 129 -11.52 26.26 6.01
C LYS A 129 -12.49 26.12 4.83
N GLY A 130 -13.63 25.49 5.04
CA GLY A 130 -14.68 25.36 4.03
C GLY A 130 -14.55 24.13 3.12
N VAL A 131 -13.67 23.17 3.45
CA VAL A 131 -13.62 21.90 2.74
C VAL A 131 -14.85 21.06 3.11
N ASN A 132 -15.57 20.61 2.10
CA ASN A 132 -16.69 19.69 2.27
C ASN A 132 -16.21 18.24 2.14
N PHE A 133 -16.41 17.46 3.20
CA PHE A 133 -16.16 16.02 3.20
C PHE A 133 -17.49 15.29 3.04
N GLN A 134 -17.61 14.52 1.97
CA GLN A 134 -18.80 13.71 1.71
C GLN A 134 -18.47 12.24 1.95
N TYR A 135 -19.01 11.68 3.02
CA TYR A 135 -18.83 10.28 3.40
C TYR A 135 -19.99 9.43 2.86
N ASP A 136 -19.87 8.10 3.01
CA ASP A 136 -20.86 7.12 2.51
C ASP A 136 -21.20 7.33 1.02
N THR A 137 -20.18 7.71 0.26
CA THR A 137 -20.28 8.11 -1.14
C THR A 137 -19.31 7.29 -1.97
N LEU A 138 -19.82 6.42 -2.81
CA LEU A 138 -19.03 5.60 -3.72
C LEU A 138 -18.95 6.25 -5.09
N VAL A 139 -17.80 6.88 -5.38
CA VAL A 139 -17.53 7.36 -6.75
C VAL A 139 -17.16 6.16 -7.61
N TYR A 140 -17.99 5.87 -8.61
CA TYR A 140 -17.80 4.71 -9.49
C TYR A 140 -17.35 5.08 -10.91
N ASP A 141 -17.50 6.34 -11.34
CA ASP A 141 -17.03 6.79 -12.64
C ASP A 141 -16.79 8.30 -12.68
N VAL A 142 -15.96 8.74 -13.63
CA VAL A 142 -15.80 10.15 -13.99
C VAL A 142 -16.10 10.29 -15.48
N ASP A 143 -17.10 11.11 -15.80
CA ASP A 143 -17.41 11.45 -17.17
C ASP A 143 -16.33 12.34 -17.77
N LEU A 144 -15.66 11.85 -18.81
CA LEU A 144 -14.47 12.44 -19.38
C LEU A 144 -14.65 12.77 -20.86
N GLU A 145 -14.39 14.00 -21.22
CA GLU A 145 -14.09 14.39 -22.60
C GLU A 145 -12.60 14.19 -22.86
N ILE A 146 -12.27 13.26 -23.75
CA ILE A 146 -10.88 12.91 -24.06
C ILE A 146 -10.56 13.33 -25.48
N THR A 147 -9.53 14.17 -25.61
CA THR A 147 -8.94 14.57 -26.90
C THR A 147 -7.47 14.15 -26.98
N ALA A 148 -6.83 14.31 -28.14
CA ALA A 148 -5.41 14.00 -28.31
C ALA A 148 -4.49 14.76 -27.34
N HIS A 149 -4.92 15.93 -26.86
CA HIS A 149 -4.06 16.84 -26.10
C HIS A 149 -4.51 17.05 -24.64
N ARG A 150 -5.72 16.68 -24.29
CA ARG A 150 -6.26 16.91 -22.94
C ARG A 150 -7.37 15.97 -22.55
N LYS A 151 -7.54 15.79 -21.25
CA LYS A 151 -8.65 15.06 -20.61
C LYS A 151 -9.37 16.05 -19.70
N ILE A 152 -10.68 16.22 -19.90
CA ILE A 152 -11.52 17.16 -19.15
C ILE A 152 -12.58 16.35 -18.45
N ALA A 153 -12.67 16.47 -17.11
CA ALA A 153 -13.78 15.93 -16.35
C ALA A 153 -15.02 16.78 -16.59
N ARG A 154 -16.12 16.15 -16.98
CA ARG A 154 -17.43 16.77 -17.19
C ARG A 154 -18.41 16.46 -16.07
N GLY A 155 -18.15 15.40 -15.32
CA GLY A 155 -18.97 15.04 -14.18
C GLY A 155 -18.33 13.94 -13.35
N ILE A 156 -18.70 13.88 -12.08
CA ILE A 156 -18.38 12.80 -11.16
C ILE A 156 -19.66 12.02 -10.91
N LEU A 157 -19.63 10.71 -11.13
CA LEU A 157 -20.74 9.80 -10.94
C LEU A 157 -20.52 9.01 -9.65
N TRP A 158 -21.52 9.04 -8.78
CA TRP A 158 -21.40 8.39 -7.48
C TRP A 158 -22.71 7.78 -7.01
N ARG A 159 -22.63 6.81 -6.10
CA ARG A 159 -23.75 6.19 -5.42
C ARG A 159 -23.73 6.54 -3.95
N ASP A 160 -24.90 6.81 -3.39
CA ASP A 160 -25.10 6.92 -1.95
C ASP A 160 -25.14 5.54 -1.28
N LYS A 161 -25.30 5.53 0.03
CA LYS A 161 -25.35 4.32 0.84
C LYS A 161 -26.56 3.43 0.52
N GLU A 162 -27.63 4.02 0.07
CA GLU A 162 -28.86 3.34 -0.35
C GLU A 162 -28.79 2.82 -1.78
N GLY A 163 -27.72 3.13 -2.54
CA GLY A 163 -27.51 2.74 -3.93
C GLY A 163 -28.11 3.70 -4.94
N GLY A 164 -28.60 4.87 -4.51
CA GLY A 164 -29.07 5.93 -5.39
C GLY A 164 -27.92 6.53 -6.21
N GLU A 165 -28.13 6.71 -7.51
CA GLU A 165 -27.12 7.25 -8.41
C GLU A 165 -27.24 8.77 -8.53
N HIS A 166 -26.09 9.43 -8.45
CA HIS A 166 -26.00 10.87 -8.46
C HIS A 166 -24.87 11.35 -9.37
N ARG A 167 -24.94 12.64 -9.76
CA ARG A 167 -23.94 13.28 -10.59
C ARG A 167 -23.58 14.66 -10.03
N ILE A 168 -22.30 14.99 -10.02
CA ILE A 168 -21.80 16.34 -9.82
C ILE A 168 -21.26 16.82 -11.17
N ASP A 169 -21.84 17.88 -11.72
CA ASP A 169 -21.36 18.47 -12.97
C ASP A 169 -20.10 19.29 -12.75
N MET A 170 -19.15 19.13 -13.65
CA MET A 170 -17.86 19.79 -13.59
C MET A 170 -17.70 20.80 -14.72
N SER A 171 -17.17 21.95 -14.41
CA SER A 171 -16.81 22.97 -15.39
C SER A 171 -15.37 22.79 -15.88
N ALA A 172 -15.01 23.44 -16.97
CA ALA A 172 -13.63 23.40 -17.49
C ALA A 172 -12.57 24.06 -16.57
N LYS A 173 -13.02 24.73 -15.49
CA LYS A 173 -12.14 25.37 -14.49
C LYS A 173 -11.90 24.51 -13.26
N ASP A 174 -12.68 23.43 -13.12
CA ASP A 174 -12.55 22.53 -11.99
C ASP A 174 -11.41 21.52 -12.19
N LEU A 175 -10.78 21.15 -11.10
CA LEU A 175 -9.75 20.12 -11.07
C LEU A 175 -10.27 18.90 -10.33
N VAL A 176 -10.13 17.73 -10.94
CA VAL A 176 -10.50 16.44 -10.34
C VAL A 176 -9.26 15.63 -10.07
N PHE A 177 -9.03 15.30 -8.80
CA PHE A 177 -7.96 14.41 -8.37
C PHE A 177 -8.57 13.06 -8.00
N VAL A 178 -8.04 11.98 -8.58
CA VAL A 178 -8.46 10.61 -8.31
C VAL A 178 -7.34 9.89 -7.58
N THR A 179 -7.64 9.43 -6.35
CA THR A 179 -6.69 8.73 -5.47
C THR A 179 -7.30 7.42 -5.00
N ASN A 180 -7.49 6.51 -5.90
CA ASN A 180 -8.12 5.21 -5.68
C ASN A 180 -7.12 4.06 -5.81
N GLY A 181 -7.56 2.83 -5.53
CA GLY A 181 -6.76 1.62 -5.71
C GLY A 181 -5.80 1.34 -4.53
N SER A 182 -6.29 1.45 -3.31
CA SER A 182 -5.54 1.11 -2.10
C SER A 182 -5.58 -0.40 -1.83
N LEU A 183 -4.46 -0.97 -1.34
CA LEU A 183 -4.41 -2.34 -0.82
C LEU A 183 -5.41 -2.61 0.31
N THR A 184 -5.77 -1.56 1.06
CA THR A 184 -6.66 -1.67 2.22
C THR A 184 -8.12 -1.43 1.89
N GLU A 185 -8.45 -1.14 0.63
CA GLU A 185 -9.80 -0.74 0.23
C GLU A 185 -10.85 -1.83 0.44
N CYS A 186 -10.46 -3.09 0.22
CA CYS A 186 -11.34 -4.25 0.40
C CYS A 186 -10.99 -5.05 1.67
N THR A 187 -10.49 -4.39 2.72
CA THR A 187 -10.05 -5.07 3.93
C THR A 187 -11.25 -5.61 4.72
N GLY A 188 -11.23 -6.92 4.98
CA GLY A 188 -12.10 -7.56 5.95
C GLY A 188 -11.47 -7.56 7.34
N TYR A 189 -12.26 -7.40 8.37
CA TYR A 189 -11.82 -7.45 9.77
C TYR A 189 -12.38 -8.68 10.45
N GLY A 190 -11.55 -9.33 11.24
CA GLY A 190 -11.94 -10.45 12.10
C GLY A 190 -11.54 -10.19 13.55
N ASP A 191 -11.98 -11.05 14.44
CA ASP A 191 -11.65 -11.05 15.86
C ASP A 191 -11.27 -12.45 16.35
N MET A 192 -11.29 -12.68 17.66
CA MET A 192 -10.94 -13.97 18.26
C MET A 192 -11.92 -15.10 17.93
N ASP A 193 -13.16 -14.77 17.64
CA ASP A 193 -14.26 -15.71 17.45
C ASP A 193 -14.74 -15.78 16.01
N THR A 194 -14.43 -14.74 15.21
CA THR A 194 -14.91 -14.60 13.84
C THR A 194 -13.73 -14.35 12.89
N PRO A 195 -13.45 -15.25 11.94
CA PRO A 195 -12.41 -15.00 10.97
C PRO A 195 -12.75 -13.83 10.05
N ALA A 196 -11.72 -13.06 9.63
CA ALA A 196 -11.90 -12.00 8.66
C ALA A 196 -12.51 -12.55 7.37
N PRO A 197 -13.58 -11.91 6.84
CA PRO A 197 -14.16 -12.34 5.58
C PRO A 197 -13.16 -12.12 4.43
N TYR A 198 -13.12 -13.08 3.51
CA TYR A 198 -12.34 -12.96 2.29
C TYR A 198 -13.25 -12.68 1.10
N HIS A 199 -13.18 -11.47 0.58
CA HIS A 199 -13.96 -11.04 -0.58
C HIS A 199 -13.10 -11.11 -1.84
N LYS A 200 -13.51 -11.94 -2.81
CA LYS A 200 -12.84 -12.05 -4.12
C LYS A 200 -13.23 -10.91 -5.06
N ASP A 201 -14.37 -10.30 -4.83
CA ASP A 201 -14.87 -9.20 -5.64
C ASP A 201 -14.24 -7.88 -5.22
N MET A 202 -13.32 -7.41 -6.02
CA MET A 202 -12.70 -6.11 -5.87
C MET A 202 -13.67 -5.02 -6.32
N GLN A 203 -14.29 -4.35 -5.35
CA GLN A 203 -15.28 -3.29 -5.54
C GLN A 203 -14.69 -1.89 -5.26
N ALA A 204 -15.56 -0.92 -5.08
CA ALA A 204 -15.23 0.46 -4.70
C ALA A 204 -14.30 1.15 -5.70
N GLY A 205 -13.16 1.69 -5.26
CA GLY A 205 -12.25 2.43 -6.11
C GLY A 205 -11.64 1.62 -7.26
N TRP A 206 -11.63 0.28 -7.17
CA TRP A 206 -11.24 -0.58 -8.29
C TRP A 206 -12.26 -0.53 -9.43
N GLU A 207 -13.56 -0.42 -9.14
CA GLU A 207 -14.60 -0.19 -10.14
C GLU A 207 -14.36 1.12 -10.88
N LEU A 208 -14.11 2.21 -10.14
CA LEU A 208 -13.77 3.51 -10.72
C LEU A 208 -12.57 3.41 -11.66
N TRP A 209 -11.48 2.76 -11.23
CA TRP A 209 -10.30 2.65 -12.08
C TRP A 209 -10.56 1.83 -13.34
N ARG A 210 -11.29 0.72 -13.24
CA ARG A 210 -11.71 -0.06 -14.42
C ARG A 210 -12.57 0.76 -15.38
N ASN A 211 -13.48 1.58 -14.87
CA ASN A 211 -14.31 2.45 -15.69
C ASN A 211 -13.49 3.53 -16.40
N LEU A 212 -12.53 4.13 -15.74
CA LEU A 212 -11.60 5.09 -16.35
C LEU A 212 -10.79 4.45 -17.49
N VAL A 213 -10.26 3.24 -17.28
CA VAL A 213 -9.48 2.52 -18.30
C VAL A 213 -10.31 2.14 -19.51
N ARG A 214 -11.59 1.79 -19.34
CA ARG A 214 -12.52 1.55 -20.47
C ARG A 214 -12.66 2.79 -21.36
N ARG A 215 -12.53 3.99 -20.79
CA ARG A 215 -12.58 5.24 -21.55
C ARG A 215 -11.25 5.53 -22.26
N SER A 216 -10.13 5.21 -21.62
CA SER A 216 -8.79 5.36 -22.22
C SER A 216 -7.74 4.48 -21.53
N PRO A 217 -6.95 3.71 -22.29
CA PRO A 217 -5.87 2.89 -21.73
C PRO A 217 -4.75 3.73 -21.08
N ALA A 218 -4.74 5.05 -21.29
CA ALA A 218 -3.81 5.96 -20.63
C ALA A 218 -4.03 6.08 -19.11
N PHE A 219 -5.13 5.54 -18.57
CA PHE A 219 -5.39 5.45 -17.13
C PHE A 219 -4.75 4.23 -16.46
N GLY A 220 -3.97 3.44 -17.19
CA GLY A 220 -3.19 2.34 -16.62
C GLY A 220 -3.83 0.97 -16.78
N ARG A 221 -3.49 0.03 -15.90
CA ARG A 221 -3.90 -1.38 -15.97
C ARG A 221 -4.33 -1.89 -14.59
N PRO A 222 -5.55 -1.59 -14.14
CA PRO A 222 -6.03 -2.00 -12.82
C PRO A 222 -6.02 -3.52 -12.62
N ASP A 223 -6.26 -4.31 -13.67
CA ASP A 223 -6.33 -5.77 -13.58
C ASP A 223 -5.00 -6.44 -13.15
N VAL A 224 -3.87 -5.75 -13.31
CA VAL A 224 -2.58 -6.21 -12.73
C VAL A 224 -2.67 -6.25 -11.20
N PHE A 225 -3.46 -5.38 -10.59
CA PHE A 225 -3.58 -5.26 -9.12
C PHE A 225 -4.82 -5.97 -8.58
N CYS A 226 -5.94 -5.89 -9.29
CA CYS A 226 -7.24 -6.35 -8.81
C CYS A 226 -7.87 -7.45 -9.68
N GLY A 227 -7.16 -7.97 -10.68
CA GLY A 227 -7.69 -9.03 -11.56
C GLY A 227 -7.71 -10.41 -10.93
N ASP A 228 -6.85 -10.66 -9.94
CA ASP A 228 -6.73 -11.93 -9.24
C ASP A 228 -6.55 -11.70 -7.73
N ALA A 229 -7.65 -11.77 -6.99
CA ALA A 229 -7.64 -11.51 -5.55
C ALA A 229 -6.79 -12.54 -4.78
N ASP A 230 -6.71 -13.79 -5.24
CA ASP A 230 -5.91 -14.83 -4.58
C ASP A 230 -4.40 -14.51 -4.65
N LYS A 231 -3.95 -13.78 -5.66
CA LYS A 231 -2.56 -13.29 -5.75
C LYS A 231 -2.28 -12.04 -4.92
N THR A 232 -3.31 -11.27 -4.61
CA THR A 232 -3.16 -9.97 -3.93
C THR A 232 -3.56 -10.00 -2.47
N VAL A 233 -4.00 -11.15 -1.94
CA VAL A 233 -4.40 -11.27 -0.54
C VAL A 233 -3.23 -10.98 0.39
N TRP A 234 -3.46 -10.10 1.36
CA TRP A 234 -2.52 -9.75 2.41
C TRP A 234 -3.20 -9.92 3.76
N GLN A 235 -2.56 -10.65 4.66
CA GLN A 235 -3.09 -10.91 5.99
C GLN A 235 -2.20 -10.26 7.04
N SER A 236 -2.83 -9.51 7.95
CA SER A 236 -2.16 -8.93 9.12
C SER A 236 -2.88 -9.37 10.39
N ILE A 237 -2.12 -9.81 11.37
CA ILE A 237 -2.64 -10.23 12.66
C ILE A 237 -1.96 -9.38 13.74
N SER A 238 -2.78 -8.72 14.59
CA SER A 238 -2.32 -7.98 15.74
C SER A 238 -2.71 -8.70 17.02
N PHE A 239 -1.74 -8.97 17.88
CA PHE A 239 -1.98 -9.57 19.19
C PHE A 239 -1.75 -8.51 20.28
N ASN A 240 -2.77 -8.27 21.09
CA ASN A 240 -2.69 -7.44 22.27
C ASN A 240 -2.59 -8.32 23.52
N PHE A 241 -1.53 -8.19 24.29
CA PHE A 241 -1.34 -8.91 25.53
C PHE A 241 -1.67 -8.00 26.71
N ILE A 242 -2.63 -8.42 27.52
CA ILE A 242 -3.03 -7.70 28.73
C ILE A 242 -2.25 -8.29 29.91
N GLY A 243 -1.47 -7.44 30.58
CA GLY A 243 -0.64 -7.83 31.72
C GLY A 243 0.85 -7.97 31.39
N ARG A 244 1.69 -7.55 32.36
CA ARG A 244 3.16 -7.50 32.19
C ARG A 244 3.84 -8.87 32.16
N ASP A 245 3.20 -9.90 32.69
CA ASP A 245 3.78 -11.22 32.90
C ASP A 245 3.25 -12.31 31.98
N HIS A 246 2.73 -11.92 30.82
CA HIS A 246 2.22 -12.92 29.89
C HIS A 246 3.33 -13.90 29.47
N PRO A 247 3.13 -15.23 29.59
CA PRO A 247 4.19 -16.22 29.34
C PRO A 247 4.78 -16.17 27.94
N PHE A 248 4.02 -15.71 26.96
CA PHE A 248 4.48 -15.53 25.59
C PHE A 248 5.55 -14.45 25.47
N LEU A 249 5.39 -13.32 26.19
CA LEU A 249 6.37 -12.23 26.16
C LEU A 249 7.72 -12.61 26.80
N LYS A 250 7.74 -13.63 27.65
CA LYS A 250 8.99 -14.16 28.24
C LYS A 250 9.79 -15.04 27.27
N LYS A 251 9.17 -15.50 26.17
CA LYS A 251 9.79 -16.36 25.16
C LYS A 251 10.35 -15.58 23.96
N ILE A 252 10.02 -14.31 23.83
CA ILE A 252 10.43 -13.41 22.76
C ILE A 252 11.51 -12.47 23.26
#